data_81d7f298a56d6ddb0c1b36dbde4966af
#
_entry.id   81d7f298a56d6ddb0c1b36dbde4966af
#
_cell.length_a   1.000
_cell.length_b   1.000
_cell.length_c   1.000
_cell.angle_alpha   90.00
_cell.angle_beta   90.00
_cell.angle_gamma   90.00
#
_symmetry.space_group_name_H-M   'P 1'
#
loop_
_entity.id
_entity.type
_entity.pdbx_description
1 polymer ?
#
loop_
_entity_poly.entity_id
_entity_poly.type
_entity_poly.pdbx_seq_one_letter_code
_entity_poly.pdbx_strand_id
1 'polypeptide(L)'
;MYELGDDVRQIDWNVYARTEKVYIKRYLDEREIKVHIYLDCSNSMLIENRKWKRAKELAGALSFLALSNDDWISLHCMGVHHQKCFMKKGSRDAKAILHDIQELSLDRTGEDGISFFEQVGKGVRKKSSVSFILSDGLESLSLIEEALRKLSIRREMVYFIQLLDEEELTPSYQGDVKLLDSEKHKETNVSISPSMVELYQERLLYHNKEIEALCNKWGFGYTQTSCLPPLNEIFFKDLKENGWIR
;
A
#
# COMPACT_ATOMS: atom_id res chain seq x y z
N MET A 1 28.88 28.24 6.48
CA MET A 1 30.20 28.83 6.77
C MET A 1 31.14 27.65 6.98
N TYR A 2 32.40 27.72 6.64
CA TYR A 2 33.41 26.67 6.87
C TYR A 2 33.69 26.51 8.35
N GLU A 3 33.72 25.28 8.85
CA GLU A 3 34.12 24.92 10.19
C GLU A 3 35.32 23.97 10.15
N LEU A 4 36.18 24.02 11.19
CA LEU A 4 37.39 23.16 11.24
C LEU A 4 36.97 21.68 11.26
N GLY A 5 37.38 20.95 10.20
CA GLY A 5 36.98 19.56 9.98
C GLY A 5 36.13 19.31 8.73
N ASP A 6 35.64 20.37 8.10
CA ASP A 6 34.90 20.28 6.85
C ASP A 6 35.86 20.00 5.67
N ASP A 7 35.36 19.31 4.64
CA ASP A 7 36.15 18.97 3.44
C ASP A 7 36.46 20.24 2.62
N VAL A 8 37.71 20.62 2.59
CA VAL A 8 38.23 21.80 1.85
C VAL A 8 37.96 21.77 0.34
N ARG A 9 37.67 20.57 -0.24
CA ARG A 9 37.31 20.43 -1.65
C ARG A 9 35.94 21.00 -1.97
N GLN A 10 35.10 21.18 -0.95
CA GLN A 10 33.74 21.70 -1.09
C GLN A 10 33.67 23.23 -0.90
N ILE A 11 34.80 23.91 -0.74
CA ILE A 11 34.83 25.37 -0.62
C ILE A 11 34.34 26.02 -1.92
N ASP A 12 33.44 26.98 -1.80
CA ASP A 12 33.01 27.81 -2.92
C ASP A 12 34.00 28.97 -3.15
N TRP A 13 34.97 28.71 -4.01
CA TRP A 13 35.98 29.66 -4.34
C TRP A 13 35.43 30.91 -5.04
N ASN A 14 34.30 30.82 -5.74
CA ASN A 14 33.66 31.97 -6.38
C ASN A 14 33.00 32.91 -5.34
N VAL A 15 32.45 32.36 -4.27
CA VAL A 15 31.92 33.17 -3.15
C VAL A 15 33.06 33.74 -2.37
N TYR A 16 34.13 32.98 -2.11
CA TYR A 16 35.32 33.44 -1.43
C TYR A 16 35.96 34.65 -2.12
N ALA A 17 36.13 34.59 -3.44
CA ALA A 17 36.74 35.67 -4.24
C ALA A 17 35.93 36.99 -4.16
N ARG A 18 34.65 36.93 -3.84
CA ARG A 18 33.80 38.14 -3.75
C ARG A 18 33.57 38.63 -2.33
N THR A 19 33.68 37.77 -1.36
CA THR A 19 33.24 38.08 0.03
C THR A 19 34.36 37.93 1.05
N GLU A 20 35.51 37.35 0.63
CA GLU A 20 36.64 36.96 1.50
C GLU A 20 36.23 36.03 2.67
N LYS A 21 35.02 35.45 2.59
CA LYS A 21 34.50 34.49 3.57
C LYS A 21 34.42 33.11 3.03
N VAL A 22 34.90 32.12 3.78
CA VAL A 22 34.92 30.72 3.34
C VAL A 22 33.54 30.09 3.55
N TYR A 23 32.90 29.73 2.48
CA TYR A 23 31.65 28.99 2.43
C TYR A 23 31.86 27.62 1.80
N ILE A 24 31.12 26.61 2.33
CA ILE A 24 31.10 25.26 1.77
C ILE A 24 29.86 25.11 0.90
N LYS A 25 30.05 24.52 -0.27
CA LYS A 25 28.94 24.02 -1.10
C LYS A 25 28.33 22.82 -0.42
N ARG A 26 27.20 23.01 0.28
CA ARG A 26 26.39 21.89 0.72
C ARG A 26 25.44 21.53 -0.40
N TYR A 27 25.69 20.41 -1.05
CA TYR A 27 24.73 19.81 -1.98
C TYR A 27 23.64 19.17 -1.13
N LEU A 28 22.38 19.57 -1.34
CA LEU A 28 21.25 18.76 -0.93
C LEU A 28 21.31 17.48 -1.79
N ASP A 29 21.62 16.36 -1.17
CA ASP A 29 21.55 15.04 -1.82
C ASP A 29 20.06 14.70 -1.93
N GLU A 30 19.40 15.27 -2.95
CA GLU A 30 18.02 14.94 -3.29
C GLU A 30 18.00 13.52 -3.84
N ARG A 31 17.87 12.54 -2.95
CA ARG A 31 17.72 11.14 -3.34
C ARG A 31 16.30 10.93 -3.80
N GLU A 32 16.15 10.71 -5.10
CA GLU A 32 14.89 10.25 -5.67
C GLU A 32 14.45 8.96 -4.97
N ILE A 33 13.27 8.99 -4.36
CA ILE A 33 12.65 7.83 -3.75
C ILE A 33 11.90 7.05 -4.83
N LYS A 34 11.92 5.74 -4.73
CA LYS A 34 11.09 4.86 -5.55
C LYS A 34 9.94 4.36 -4.71
N VAL A 35 8.75 4.83 -5.03
CA VAL A 35 7.52 4.40 -4.36
C VAL A 35 6.87 3.29 -5.18
N HIS A 36 6.64 2.15 -4.55
CA HIS A 36 5.89 1.06 -5.13
C HIS A 36 4.53 0.98 -4.43
N ILE A 37 3.47 0.87 -5.21
CA ILE A 37 2.12 0.60 -4.70
C ILE A 37 1.69 -0.75 -5.24
N TYR A 38 1.49 -1.71 -4.35
CA TYR A 38 0.91 -3.01 -4.65
C TYR A 38 -0.58 -2.93 -4.38
N LEU A 39 -1.36 -2.86 -5.46
CA LEU A 39 -2.81 -2.73 -5.42
C LEU A 39 -3.44 -4.10 -5.64
N ASP A 40 -4.17 -4.56 -4.65
CA ASP A 40 -4.91 -5.81 -4.71
C ASP A 40 -6.12 -5.67 -5.63
N CYS A 41 -6.13 -6.51 -6.64
CA CYS A 41 -7.17 -6.57 -7.68
C CYS A 41 -7.95 -7.91 -7.62
N SER A 42 -7.87 -8.64 -6.52
CA SER A 42 -8.61 -9.89 -6.33
C SER A 42 -10.13 -9.66 -6.27
N ASN A 43 -10.89 -10.72 -6.46
CA ASN A 43 -12.35 -10.65 -6.47
C ASN A 43 -12.92 -10.19 -5.11
N SER A 44 -12.23 -10.48 -4.00
CA SER A 44 -12.65 -10.02 -2.66
C SER A 44 -12.71 -8.50 -2.54
N MET A 45 -11.82 -7.79 -3.25
CA MET A 45 -11.80 -6.33 -3.29
C MET A 45 -13.00 -5.72 -4.06
N LEU A 46 -13.67 -6.53 -4.90
CA LEU A 46 -14.81 -6.09 -5.73
C LEU A 46 -16.17 -6.23 -5.05
N ILE A 47 -16.24 -6.87 -3.91
CA ILE A 47 -17.50 -7.03 -3.17
C ILE A 47 -18.02 -5.63 -2.85
N GLU A 48 -19.23 -5.32 -3.35
CA GLU A 48 -19.91 -4.02 -3.25
C GLU A 48 -19.15 -2.79 -3.80
N ASN A 49 -18.01 -2.99 -4.45
CA ASN A 49 -17.16 -1.95 -5.04
C ASN A 49 -16.61 -0.87 -4.06
N ARG A 50 -16.93 -0.92 -2.76
CA ARG A 50 -16.48 0.11 -1.81
C ARG A 50 -14.99 -0.01 -1.53
N LYS A 51 -14.50 -1.23 -1.25
CA LYS A 51 -13.05 -1.49 -1.05
C LYS A 51 -12.25 -1.10 -2.28
N TRP A 52 -12.71 -1.52 -3.47
CA TRP A 52 -12.06 -1.19 -4.72
C TRP A 52 -11.97 0.31 -4.98
N LYS A 53 -13.08 1.03 -4.77
CA LYS A 53 -13.10 2.49 -4.88
C LYS A 53 -12.11 3.12 -3.92
N ARG A 54 -12.13 2.71 -2.65
CA ARG A 54 -11.23 3.22 -1.61
C ARG A 54 -9.76 2.93 -1.94
N ALA A 55 -9.45 1.71 -2.41
CA ALA A 55 -8.10 1.33 -2.81
C ALA A 55 -7.57 2.21 -3.96
N LYS A 56 -8.41 2.50 -4.97
CA LYS A 56 -8.06 3.44 -6.05
C LYS A 56 -7.84 4.87 -5.54
N GLU A 57 -8.67 5.36 -4.64
CA GLU A 57 -8.51 6.69 -4.03
C GLU A 57 -7.19 6.79 -3.27
N LEU A 58 -6.84 5.79 -2.47
CA LEU A 58 -5.56 5.74 -1.74
C LEU A 58 -4.37 5.63 -2.68
N ALA A 59 -4.44 4.73 -3.67
CA ALA A 59 -3.40 4.59 -4.68
C ALA A 59 -3.17 5.89 -5.45
N GLY A 60 -4.25 6.59 -5.81
CA GLY A 60 -4.20 7.89 -6.49
C GLY A 60 -3.53 8.96 -5.63
N ALA A 61 -3.94 9.08 -4.38
CA ALA A 61 -3.39 10.09 -3.47
C ALA A 61 -1.92 9.82 -3.14
N LEU A 62 -1.52 8.58 -2.86
CA LEU A 62 -0.12 8.19 -2.65
C LEU A 62 0.73 8.44 -3.90
N SER A 63 0.20 8.12 -5.09
CA SER A 63 0.87 8.40 -6.36
C SER A 63 1.06 9.90 -6.59
N PHE A 64 0.02 10.69 -6.32
CA PHE A 64 0.08 12.14 -6.44
C PHE A 64 1.12 12.76 -5.51
N LEU A 65 1.18 12.31 -4.24
CA LEU A 65 2.17 12.78 -3.27
C LEU A 65 3.60 12.47 -3.72
N ALA A 66 3.87 11.23 -4.16
CA ALA A 66 5.19 10.84 -4.65
C ALA A 66 5.61 11.68 -5.86
N LEU A 67 4.74 11.80 -6.86
CA LEU A 67 5.05 12.57 -8.06
C LEU A 67 5.18 14.08 -7.81
N SER A 68 4.47 14.64 -6.82
CA SER A 68 4.59 16.04 -6.42
C SER A 68 5.96 16.36 -5.81
N ASN A 69 6.64 15.36 -5.25
CA ASN A 69 8.00 15.44 -4.73
C ASN A 69 9.07 15.04 -5.78
N ASP A 70 8.69 14.97 -7.06
CA ASP A 70 9.54 14.53 -8.17
C ASP A 70 10.11 13.09 -8.02
N ASP A 71 9.48 12.26 -7.19
CA ASP A 71 9.82 10.86 -6.99
C ASP A 71 9.34 9.96 -8.14
N TRP A 72 9.80 8.71 -8.12
CA TRP A 72 9.31 7.65 -9.01
C TRP A 72 8.13 6.92 -8.38
N ILE A 73 7.10 6.66 -9.15
CA ILE A 73 6.00 5.79 -8.77
C ILE A 73 5.93 4.55 -9.67
N SER A 74 5.67 3.40 -9.06
CA SER A 74 5.36 2.15 -9.74
C SER A 74 4.10 1.57 -9.11
N LEU A 75 2.98 1.65 -9.81
CA LEU A 75 1.71 1.05 -9.39
C LEU A 75 1.60 -0.33 -10.02
N HIS A 76 1.50 -1.36 -9.19
CA HIS A 76 1.38 -2.76 -9.57
C HIS A 76 -0.01 -3.28 -9.22
N CYS A 77 -0.82 -3.58 -10.24
CA CYS A 77 -2.11 -4.25 -10.08
C CYS A 77 -1.89 -5.76 -10.05
N MET A 78 -2.13 -6.39 -8.92
CA MET A 78 -1.83 -7.80 -8.64
C MET A 78 -3.06 -8.53 -8.11
N GLY A 79 -3.00 -9.86 -7.97
CA GLY A 79 -4.16 -10.68 -7.63
C GLY A 79 -4.99 -11.06 -8.87
N VAL A 80 -4.43 -10.85 -10.07
CA VAL A 80 -5.06 -11.14 -11.37
C VAL A 80 -4.08 -11.79 -12.33
N HIS A 81 -4.59 -12.51 -13.35
CA HIS A 81 -3.75 -13.15 -14.36
C HIS A 81 -2.96 -12.15 -15.20
N HIS A 82 -3.60 -11.08 -15.62
CA HIS A 82 -2.97 -10.01 -16.41
C HIS A 82 -2.57 -8.83 -15.54
N GLN A 83 -1.39 -8.95 -14.92
CA GLN A 83 -0.83 -7.86 -14.11
C GLN A 83 -0.62 -6.61 -14.95
N LYS A 84 -1.07 -5.47 -14.43
CA LYS A 84 -0.75 -4.16 -15.02
C LYS A 84 0.27 -3.46 -14.13
N CYS A 85 1.22 -2.78 -14.75
CA CYS A 85 2.19 -1.95 -14.02
C CYS A 85 2.32 -0.60 -14.73
N PHE A 86 2.09 0.45 -13.97
CA PHE A 86 2.22 1.83 -14.43
C PHE A 86 3.43 2.45 -13.74
N MET A 87 4.39 2.96 -14.54
CA MET A 87 5.58 3.65 -14.03
C MET A 87 5.56 5.10 -14.51
N LYS A 88 5.69 6.03 -13.59
CA LYS A 88 5.69 7.47 -13.85
C LYS A 88 6.77 8.15 -13.01
N LYS A 89 7.17 9.38 -13.40
CA LYS A 89 8.14 10.18 -12.67
C LYS A 89 7.78 11.65 -12.73
N GLY A 90 7.84 12.29 -11.55
CA GLY A 90 7.72 13.73 -11.42
C GLY A 90 6.32 14.29 -11.64
N SER A 91 6.16 15.55 -11.29
CA SER A 91 4.86 16.23 -11.21
C SER A 91 4.08 16.30 -12.52
N ARG A 92 4.77 16.26 -13.67
CA ARG A 92 4.12 16.29 -15.01
C ARG A 92 3.26 15.06 -15.27
N ASP A 93 3.62 13.92 -14.69
CA ASP A 93 2.92 12.65 -14.89
C ASP A 93 1.76 12.42 -13.90
N ALA A 94 1.56 13.34 -12.93
CA ALA A 94 0.54 13.19 -11.90
C ALA A 94 -0.88 13.04 -12.46
N LYS A 95 -1.23 13.82 -13.49
CA LYS A 95 -2.55 13.70 -14.13
C LYS A 95 -2.70 12.38 -14.90
N ALA A 96 -1.64 11.91 -15.54
CA ALA A 96 -1.65 10.67 -16.31
C ALA A 96 -1.87 9.46 -15.41
N ILE A 97 -1.16 9.36 -14.27
CA ILE A 97 -1.35 8.24 -13.35
C ILE A 97 -2.75 8.25 -12.71
N LEU A 98 -3.30 9.42 -12.38
CA LEU A 98 -4.66 9.51 -11.85
C LEU A 98 -5.69 9.03 -12.88
N HIS A 99 -5.52 9.39 -14.15
CA HIS A 99 -6.35 8.89 -15.23
C HIS A 99 -6.21 7.38 -15.39
N ASP A 100 -4.97 6.85 -15.42
CA ASP A 100 -4.69 5.42 -15.50
C ASP A 100 -5.39 4.64 -14.37
N ILE A 101 -5.36 5.17 -13.13
CA ILE A 101 -6.03 4.57 -11.96
C ILE A 101 -7.56 4.65 -12.08
N GLN A 102 -8.08 5.76 -12.58
CA GLN A 102 -9.54 5.93 -12.75
C GLN A 102 -10.10 4.93 -13.75
N GLU A 103 -9.39 4.72 -14.87
CA GLU A 103 -9.77 3.79 -15.94
C GLU A 103 -9.51 2.30 -15.57
N LEU A 104 -8.88 2.03 -14.42
CA LEU A 104 -8.74 0.66 -13.95
C LEU A 104 -10.11 0.04 -13.71
N SER A 105 -10.47 -0.86 -14.60
CA SER A 105 -11.59 -1.80 -14.43
C SER A 105 -11.05 -3.17 -14.11
N LEU A 106 -11.71 -3.88 -13.23
CA LEU A 106 -11.43 -5.28 -12.96
C LEU A 106 -12.48 -6.10 -13.69
N ASP A 107 -12.01 -6.92 -14.64
CA ASP A 107 -12.87 -7.90 -15.27
C ASP A 107 -13.08 -9.04 -14.26
N ARG A 108 -14.32 -9.31 -13.89
CA ARG A 108 -14.71 -10.50 -13.13
C ARG A 108 -14.54 -11.72 -14.01
N THR A 109 -13.31 -12.13 -14.25
CA THR A 109 -13.04 -13.39 -14.94
C THR A 109 -13.25 -14.50 -13.92
N GLY A 110 -14.17 -15.44 -14.23
CA GLY A 110 -14.50 -16.56 -13.36
C GLY A 110 -13.39 -17.64 -13.27
N GLU A 111 -12.14 -17.23 -13.36
CA GLU A 111 -10.99 -18.11 -13.23
C GLU A 111 -10.49 -18.12 -11.78
N ASP A 112 -9.98 -19.24 -11.31
CA ASP A 112 -9.44 -19.42 -9.95
C ASP A 112 -8.48 -18.28 -9.61
N GLY A 113 -8.75 -17.58 -8.48
CA GLY A 113 -8.01 -16.43 -8.06
C GLY A 113 -6.52 -16.71 -7.89
N ILE A 114 -5.69 -15.85 -8.50
CA ILE A 114 -4.25 -15.89 -8.23
C ILE A 114 -4.01 -15.14 -6.93
N SER A 115 -3.24 -15.73 -6.02
CA SER A 115 -2.87 -15.09 -4.77
C SER A 115 -2.15 -13.76 -5.02
N PHE A 116 -2.69 -12.70 -4.44
CA PHE A 116 -2.10 -11.38 -4.44
C PHE A 116 -0.73 -11.39 -3.73
N PHE A 117 -0.65 -11.97 -2.53
CA PHE A 117 0.59 -12.00 -1.76
C PHE A 117 1.66 -12.87 -2.41
N GLU A 118 1.30 -13.95 -3.12
CA GLU A 118 2.27 -14.71 -3.90
C GLU A 118 2.90 -13.84 -5.00
N GLN A 119 2.10 -13.03 -5.68
CA GLN A 119 2.59 -12.11 -6.70
C GLN A 119 3.45 -10.99 -6.11
N VAL A 120 3.05 -10.39 -4.97
CA VAL A 120 3.86 -9.38 -4.23
C VAL A 120 5.21 -9.97 -3.86
N GLY A 121 5.25 -11.20 -3.38
CA GLY A 121 6.48 -11.91 -3.06
C GLY A 121 7.41 -12.14 -4.27
N LYS A 122 6.88 -12.20 -5.49
CA LYS A 122 7.65 -12.33 -6.74
C LYS A 122 8.11 -10.98 -7.31
N GLY A 123 7.57 -9.86 -6.85
CA GLY A 123 7.76 -8.51 -7.39
C GLY A 123 9.19 -7.97 -7.37
N VAL A 124 9.36 -6.73 -7.80
CA VAL A 124 10.61 -6.11 -8.28
C VAL A 124 11.73 -6.04 -7.22
N ARG A 125 12.97 -6.32 -7.64
CA ARG A 125 14.21 -6.28 -6.83
C ARG A 125 14.92 -4.92 -6.98
N LYS A 126 14.61 -3.90 -6.18
CA LYS A 126 15.43 -2.66 -6.17
C LYS A 126 15.63 -2.15 -4.75
N LYS A 127 16.88 -1.80 -4.42
CA LYS A 127 17.27 -1.19 -3.13
C LYS A 127 16.67 0.21 -2.98
N SER A 128 16.39 0.62 -1.75
CA SER A 128 15.94 1.96 -1.35
C SER A 128 14.59 2.35 -1.95
N SER A 129 13.56 1.57 -1.69
CA SER A 129 12.19 1.85 -2.08
C SER A 129 11.27 1.87 -0.86
N VAL A 130 10.22 2.63 -1.00
CA VAL A 130 9.06 2.63 -0.10
C VAL A 130 7.96 1.88 -0.81
N SER A 131 7.35 0.93 -0.13
CA SER A 131 6.31 0.07 -0.69
C SER A 131 5.03 0.17 0.12
N PHE A 132 3.93 0.49 -0.52
CA PHE A 132 2.59 0.46 0.05
C PHE A 132 1.85 -0.77 -0.46
N ILE A 133 1.29 -1.57 0.43
CA ILE A 133 0.41 -2.69 0.13
C ILE A 133 -1.01 -2.27 0.45
N LEU A 134 -1.90 -2.30 -0.54
CA LEU A 134 -3.32 -1.97 -0.42
C LEU A 134 -4.12 -3.23 -0.70
N SER A 135 -4.63 -3.90 0.34
CA SER A 135 -5.34 -5.18 0.25
C SER A 135 -6.28 -5.35 1.45
N ASP A 136 -7.28 -6.20 1.33
CA ASP A 136 -8.08 -6.62 2.49
C ASP A 136 -7.34 -7.63 3.38
N GLY A 137 -6.28 -8.25 2.87
CA GLY A 137 -5.44 -9.17 3.63
C GLY A 137 -6.15 -10.46 4.05
N LEU A 138 -7.22 -10.86 3.38
CA LEU A 138 -8.02 -12.05 3.75
C LEU A 138 -7.45 -13.37 3.20
N GLU A 139 -6.27 -13.35 2.63
CA GLU A 139 -5.54 -14.56 2.24
C GLU A 139 -4.96 -15.29 3.47
N SER A 140 -4.42 -16.50 3.26
CA SER A 140 -3.80 -17.25 4.35
C SER A 140 -2.57 -16.53 4.94
N LEU A 141 -2.43 -16.57 6.26
CA LEU A 141 -1.31 -15.95 6.98
C LEU A 141 0.05 -16.43 6.48
N SER A 142 0.15 -17.69 6.03
CA SER A 142 1.38 -18.25 5.48
C SER A 142 1.83 -17.55 4.19
N LEU A 143 0.90 -17.20 3.31
CA LEU A 143 1.20 -16.44 2.08
C LEU A 143 1.60 -15.01 2.38
N ILE A 144 0.91 -14.37 3.32
CA ILE A 144 1.23 -13.03 3.79
C ILE A 144 2.63 -13.01 4.41
N GLU A 145 2.92 -13.94 5.33
CA GLU A 145 4.24 -14.05 5.96
C GLU A 145 5.36 -14.26 4.93
N GLU A 146 5.15 -15.13 3.96
CA GLU A 146 6.13 -15.38 2.91
C GLU A 146 6.41 -14.14 2.07
N ALA A 147 5.36 -13.39 1.68
CA ALA A 147 5.50 -12.15 0.94
C ALA A 147 6.27 -11.09 1.75
N LEU A 148 5.87 -10.84 3.00
CA LEU A 148 6.52 -9.87 3.89
C LEU A 148 7.98 -10.25 4.14
N ARG A 149 8.28 -11.53 4.36
CA ARG A 149 9.66 -12.03 4.50
C ARG A 149 10.50 -11.73 3.25
N LYS A 150 9.94 -11.91 2.05
CA LYS A 150 10.65 -11.60 0.79
C LYS A 150 10.91 -10.10 0.64
N LEU A 151 9.98 -9.25 1.06
CA LEU A 151 10.14 -7.80 1.06
C LEU A 151 11.20 -7.36 2.08
N SER A 152 11.25 -7.97 3.28
CA SER A 152 12.26 -7.65 4.30
C SER A 152 13.69 -7.96 3.85
N ILE A 153 13.90 -9.07 3.12
CA ILE A 153 15.20 -9.43 2.54
C ILE A 153 15.68 -8.34 1.54
N ARG A 154 14.75 -7.66 0.88
CA ARG A 154 15.05 -6.57 -0.08
C ARG A 154 15.36 -5.25 0.62
N ARG A 155 15.19 -5.16 1.93
CA ARG A 155 15.35 -3.95 2.75
C ARG A 155 14.46 -2.80 2.26
N GLU A 156 13.24 -3.12 1.84
CA GLU A 156 12.22 -2.14 1.52
C GLU A 156 11.58 -1.61 2.81
N MET A 157 11.21 -0.34 2.83
CA MET A 157 10.28 0.18 3.83
C MET A 157 8.88 -0.17 3.37
N VAL A 158 8.16 -0.98 4.13
CA VAL A 158 6.83 -1.47 3.75
C VAL A 158 5.78 -0.92 4.68
N TYR A 159 4.69 -0.45 4.10
CA TYR A 159 3.49 0.01 4.79
C TYR A 159 2.29 -0.77 4.27
N PHE A 160 1.70 -1.60 5.11
CA PHE A 160 0.51 -2.36 4.78
C PHE A 160 -0.73 -1.61 5.28
N ILE A 161 -1.57 -1.18 4.34
CA ILE A 161 -2.87 -0.56 4.59
C ILE A 161 -3.93 -1.61 4.29
N GLN A 162 -4.49 -2.19 5.35
CA GLN A 162 -5.57 -3.16 5.25
C GLN A 162 -6.91 -2.44 5.08
N LEU A 163 -7.64 -2.82 4.04
CA LEU A 163 -8.93 -2.22 3.69
C LEU A 163 -10.05 -3.21 3.96
N LEU A 164 -10.90 -2.92 4.93
CA LEU A 164 -12.06 -3.75 5.25
C LEU A 164 -13.35 -2.94 5.06
N ASP A 165 -14.40 -3.60 4.58
CA ASP A 165 -15.71 -2.99 4.55
C ASP A 165 -16.40 -3.09 5.93
N GLU A 166 -17.32 -2.16 6.20
CA GLU A 166 -18.08 -2.17 7.46
C GLU A 166 -18.87 -3.47 7.66
N GLU A 167 -19.35 -4.06 6.59
CA GLU A 167 -20.06 -5.33 6.64
C GLU A 167 -19.16 -6.53 6.93
N GLU A 168 -17.85 -6.42 6.61
CA GLU A 168 -16.85 -7.40 7.02
C GLU A 168 -16.51 -7.23 8.51
N LEU A 169 -16.46 -5.99 9.00
CA LEU A 169 -16.16 -5.70 10.41
C LEU A 169 -17.35 -6.02 11.32
N THR A 170 -18.56 -5.70 10.86
CA THR A 170 -19.81 -5.85 11.63
C THR A 170 -20.92 -6.41 10.75
N PRO A 171 -20.92 -7.71 10.48
CA PRO A 171 -21.94 -8.32 9.64
C PRO A 171 -23.34 -8.09 10.20
N SER A 172 -24.22 -7.51 9.39
CA SER A 172 -25.62 -7.23 9.76
C SER A 172 -26.59 -8.34 9.38
N TYR A 173 -26.09 -9.38 8.71
CA TYR A 173 -26.91 -10.47 8.18
C TYR A 173 -27.40 -11.41 9.29
N GLN A 174 -28.70 -11.74 9.26
CA GLN A 174 -29.34 -12.71 10.16
C GLN A 174 -30.26 -13.63 9.35
N GLY A 175 -30.34 -14.89 9.77
CA GLY A 175 -31.23 -15.89 9.18
C GLY A 175 -30.53 -16.68 8.04
N ASP A 176 -31.36 -17.28 7.19
CA ASP A 176 -30.85 -18.11 6.10
C ASP A 176 -30.35 -17.26 4.94
N VAL A 177 -29.07 -17.37 4.66
CA VAL A 177 -28.40 -16.65 3.58
C VAL A 177 -27.64 -17.63 2.68
N LYS A 178 -27.55 -17.27 1.42
CA LYS A 178 -26.73 -17.96 0.44
C LYS A 178 -25.42 -17.22 0.31
N LEU A 179 -24.37 -17.84 0.82
CA LEU A 179 -23.00 -17.31 0.66
C LEU A 179 -22.43 -17.76 -0.66
N LEU A 180 -21.85 -16.82 -1.41
CA LEU A 180 -21.12 -17.07 -2.62
C LEU A 180 -19.64 -16.78 -2.36
N ASP A 181 -18.79 -17.79 -2.50
CA ASP A 181 -17.34 -17.61 -2.43
C ASP A 181 -16.89 -16.77 -3.64
N SER A 182 -16.30 -15.62 -3.39
CA SER A 182 -15.90 -14.66 -4.43
C SER A 182 -14.78 -15.19 -5.33
N GLU A 183 -13.94 -16.08 -4.81
CA GLU A 183 -12.77 -16.61 -5.51
C GLU A 183 -13.08 -17.94 -6.24
N LYS A 184 -13.91 -18.79 -5.64
CA LYS A 184 -14.19 -20.15 -6.16
C LYS A 184 -15.58 -20.32 -6.74
N HIS A 185 -16.42 -19.29 -6.71
CA HIS A 185 -17.83 -19.30 -7.15
C HIS A 185 -18.66 -20.42 -6.54
N LYS A 186 -18.26 -20.95 -5.38
CA LYS A 186 -18.98 -21.99 -4.65
C LYS A 186 -20.09 -21.39 -3.82
N GLU A 187 -21.31 -21.87 -4.02
CA GLU A 187 -22.47 -21.48 -3.24
C GLU A 187 -22.62 -22.37 -2.01
N THR A 188 -22.88 -21.77 -0.88
CA THR A 188 -23.16 -22.47 0.39
C THR A 188 -24.32 -21.79 1.10
N ASN A 189 -25.36 -22.58 1.39
CA ASN A 189 -26.47 -22.09 2.22
C ASN A 189 -26.06 -22.19 3.68
N VAL A 190 -26.17 -21.08 4.39
CA VAL A 190 -25.78 -20.98 5.81
C VAL A 190 -26.87 -20.22 6.57
N SER A 191 -27.28 -20.77 7.73
CA SER A 191 -28.11 -20.04 8.68
C SER A 191 -27.22 -19.26 9.62
N ILE A 192 -27.22 -17.94 9.48
CA ILE A 192 -26.39 -17.06 10.30
C ILE A 192 -27.08 -16.82 11.62
N SER A 193 -26.49 -17.35 12.69
CA SER A 193 -26.90 -17.09 14.09
C SER A 193 -26.01 -16.00 14.71
N PRO A 194 -26.49 -15.33 15.78
CA PRO A 194 -25.66 -14.37 16.51
C PRO A 194 -24.31 -14.94 16.97
N SER A 195 -24.30 -16.18 17.47
CA SER A 195 -23.05 -16.86 17.88
C SER A 195 -22.08 -17.10 16.74
N MET A 196 -22.58 -17.26 15.51
CA MET A 196 -21.74 -17.41 14.33
C MET A 196 -21.11 -16.07 13.94
N VAL A 197 -21.82 -14.96 14.09
CA VAL A 197 -21.30 -13.61 13.89
C VAL A 197 -20.20 -13.31 14.92
N GLU A 198 -20.41 -13.62 16.19
CA GLU A 198 -19.41 -13.45 17.24
C GLU A 198 -18.12 -14.26 16.90
N LEU A 199 -18.27 -15.53 16.54
CA LEU A 199 -17.13 -16.37 16.16
C LEU A 199 -16.37 -15.84 14.93
N TYR A 200 -17.11 -15.31 13.96
CA TYR A 200 -16.50 -14.67 12.77
C TYR A 200 -15.68 -13.44 13.19
N GLN A 201 -16.25 -12.56 14.02
CA GLN A 201 -15.56 -11.35 14.49
C GLN A 201 -14.32 -11.69 15.31
N GLU A 202 -14.37 -12.70 16.19
CA GLU A 202 -13.19 -13.18 16.92
C GLU A 202 -12.10 -13.67 15.97
N ARG A 203 -12.46 -14.46 14.95
CA ARG A 203 -11.50 -14.96 13.96
C ARG A 203 -10.90 -13.85 13.12
N LEU A 204 -11.72 -12.88 12.68
CA LEU A 204 -11.23 -11.73 11.93
C LEU A 204 -10.28 -10.88 12.78
N LEU A 205 -10.64 -10.61 14.04
CA LEU A 205 -9.78 -9.88 14.96
C LEU A 205 -8.44 -10.60 15.20
N TYR A 206 -8.50 -11.92 15.40
CA TYR A 206 -7.28 -12.74 15.53
C TYR A 206 -6.42 -12.65 14.27
N HIS A 207 -7.01 -12.82 13.07
CA HIS A 207 -6.31 -12.75 11.81
C HIS A 207 -5.63 -11.38 11.61
N ASN A 208 -6.33 -10.28 11.89
CA ASN A 208 -5.80 -8.93 11.78
C ASN A 208 -4.64 -8.69 12.76
N LYS A 209 -4.73 -9.18 13.99
CA LYS A 209 -3.64 -9.13 14.97
C LYS A 209 -2.40 -9.91 14.52
N GLU A 210 -2.59 -11.07 13.89
CA GLU A 210 -1.48 -11.85 13.34
C GLU A 210 -0.79 -11.10 12.19
N ILE A 211 -1.55 -10.43 11.30
CA ILE A 211 -0.97 -9.59 10.24
C ILE A 211 -0.15 -8.45 10.86
N GLU A 212 -0.71 -7.76 11.85
CA GLU A 212 -0.01 -6.68 12.56
C GLU A 212 1.29 -7.20 13.21
N ALA A 213 1.23 -8.35 13.88
CA ALA A 213 2.39 -8.99 14.48
C ALA A 213 3.46 -9.36 13.44
N LEU A 214 3.04 -9.86 12.27
CA LEU A 214 3.94 -10.15 11.14
C LEU A 214 4.60 -8.87 10.61
N CYS A 215 3.85 -7.79 10.43
CA CYS A 215 4.41 -6.50 10.02
C CYS A 215 5.42 -6.00 11.04
N ASN A 216 5.08 -6.00 12.33
CA ASN A 216 5.96 -5.58 13.42
C ASN A 216 7.24 -6.43 13.49
N LYS A 217 7.14 -7.76 13.29
CA LYS A 217 8.28 -8.69 13.25
C LYS A 217 9.34 -8.27 12.21
N TRP A 218 8.92 -7.69 11.10
CA TRP A 218 9.82 -7.26 10.02
C TRP A 218 10.12 -5.76 10.03
N GLY A 219 9.61 -5.01 11.03
CA GLY A 219 9.78 -3.55 11.12
C GLY A 219 8.99 -2.79 10.08
N PHE A 220 7.86 -3.35 9.62
CA PHE A 220 6.94 -2.75 8.66
C PHE A 220 5.82 -2.00 9.38
N GLY A 221 5.31 -0.95 8.75
CA GLY A 221 4.11 -0.28 9.21
C GLY A 221 2.86 -1.06 8.85
N TYR A 222 1.88 -1.04 9.75
CA TYR A 222 0.55 -1.62 9.52
C TYR A 222 -0.53 -0.66 10.01
N THR A 223 -1.57 -0.50 9.21
CA THR A 223 -2.79 0.15 9.62
C THR A 223 -3.99 -0.53 8.99
N GLN A 224 -5.08 -0.62 9.75
CA GLN A 224 -6.38 -1.07 9.27
C GLN A 224 -7.28 0.13 9.13
N THR A 225 -7.92 0.27 7.98
CA THR A 225 -8.90 1.33 7.74
C THR A 225 -10.17 0.77 7.12
N SER A 226 -11.29 1.40 7.43
CA SER A 226 -12.56 1.06 6.80
C SER A 226 -12.84 1.92 5.56
N CYS A 227 -13.88 1.57 4.83
CA CYS A 227 -14.26 2.29 3.62
C CYS A 227 -15.07 3.56 3.87
N LEU A 228 -15.55 3.81 5.10
CA LEU A 228 -16.42 4.95 5.44
C LEU A 228 -15.69 6.28 5.68
N PRO A 229 -14.58 6.34 6.45
CA PRO A 229 -13.93 7.61 6.74
C PRO A 229 -13.52 8.34 5.46
N PRO A 230 -13.63 9.66 5.42
CA PRO A 230 -13.15 10.43 4.27
C PRO A 230 -11.62 10.27 4.12
N LEU A 231 -11.15 10.32 2.87
CA LEU A 231 -9.75 10.04 2.53
C LEU A 231 -8.75 10.90 3.32
N ASN A 232 -9.08 12.19 3.55
CA ASN A 232 -8.24 13.10 4.32
C ASN A 232 -8.04 12.63 5.78
N GLU A 233 -9.05 12.02 6.40
CA GLU A 233 -8.92 11.49 7.75
C GLU A 233 -7.92 10.34 7.80
N ILE A 234 -8.00 9.40 6.86
CA ILE A 234 -7.04 8.30 6.73
C ILE A 234 -5.62 8.85 6.56
N PHE A 235 -5.44 9.84 5.68
CA PHE A 235 -4.12 10.43 5.43
C PHE A 235 -3.56 11.15 6.65
N PHE A 236 -4.36 11.97 7.34
CA PHE A 236 -3.87 12.75 8.48
C PHE A 236 -3.72 11.90 9.74
N LYS A 237 -4.67 11.02 10.03
CA LYS A 237 -4.69 10.23 11.25
C LYS A 237 -3.85 8.96 11.12
N ASP A 238 -4.06 8.17 10.07
CA ASP A 238 -3.44 6.86 9.97
C ASP A 238 -2.04 6.90 9.34
N LEU A 239 -1.80 7.79 8.37
CA LEU A 239 -0.52 7.80 7.67
C LEU A 239 0.44 8.87 8.21
N LYS A 240 -0.04 10.08 8.48
CA LYS A 240 0.82 11.18 8.94
C LYS A 240 1.19 11.04 10.42
N GLU A 241 0.25 10.69 11.30
CA GLU A 241 0.53 10.49 12.73
C GLU A 241 1.50 9.32 12.94
N ASN A 242 1.41 8.27 12.12
CA ASN A 242 2.38 7.18 12.11
C ASN A 242 3.71 7.52 11.43
N GLY A 243 3.85 8.74 10.88
CA GLY A 243 5.10 9.20 10.24
C GLY A 243 5.41 8.57 8.89
N TRP A 244 4.41 7.98 8.21
CA TRP A 244 4.59 7.31 6.93
C TRP A 244 4.62 8.28 5.75
N ILE A 245 3.99 9.45 5.93
CA ILE A 245 4.03 10.58 5.00
C ILE A 245 4.35 11.87 5.77
N ARG A 246 4.91 12.86 5.08
CA ARG A 246 5.25 14.18 5.66
C ARG A 246 4.36 15.28 5.12
#